data_101003b3cc24f4bb888ac87f9695d127
#
_entry.id   101003b3cc24f4bb888ac87f9695d127
#
_cell.length_a   1.000
_cell.length_b   1.000
_cell.length_c   1.000
_cell.angle_alpha   90.00
_cell.angle_beta   90.00
_cell.angle_gamma   90.00
#
_symmetry.space_group_name_H-M   'P 1'
#
loop_
_entity.id
_entity.type
_entity.pdbx_description
1 polymer ?
#
loop_
_entity_poly.entity_id
_entity_poly.type
_entity_poly.pdbx_seq_one_letter_code
_entity_poly.pdbx_strand_id
1 'polypeptide(L)'
;MADVETRVELTCLLDFYGPLLTEHRREVLRLYCEEDLSLAEIAEQLSITRQGVSDALQKGRRQLADYEKKLGLAQRYRALGDQAQRCMRALDRVHVEGEDLESINEARAALQNILYER
;
A
#
# COMPACT_ATOMS: atom_id res chain seq x y z
N MET A 1 -9.16 -13.16 -13.13
CA MET A 1 -9.54 -12.55 -11.84
C MET A 1 -8.32 -12.50 -10.93
N ALA A 2 -8.11 -11.38 -10.27
CA ALA A 2 -6.96 -11.24 -9.38
C ALA A 2 -7.16 -12.08 -8.12
N ASP A 3 -6.13 -12.78 -7.70
CA ASP A 3 -6.14 -13.50 -6.43
C ASP A 3 -5.86 -12.51 -5.28
N VAL A 4 -5.83 -13.00 -4.05
CA VAL A 4 -5.62 -12.17 -2.86
C VAL A 4 -4.27 -11.46 -2.92
N GLU A 5 -3.24 -12.16 -3.37
CA GLU A 5 -1.88 -11.62 -3.47
C GLU A 5 -1.81 -10.45 -4.45
N THR A 6 -2.43 -10.60 -5.61
CA THR A 6 -2.49 -9.54 -6.61
C THR A 6 -3.28 -8.33 -6.11
N ARG A 7 -4.38 -8.57 -5.37
CA ARG A 7 -5.16 -7.48 -4.78
C ARG A 7 -4.36 -6.71 -3.74
N VAL A 8 -3.57 -7.41 -2.92
CA VAL A 8 -2.71 -6.77 -1.91
C VAL A 8 -1.68 -5.88 -2.59
N GLU A 9 -1.03 -6.37 -3.65
CA GLU A 9 -0.08 -5.58 -4.42
C GLU A 9 -0.75 -4.35 -5.03
N LEU A 10 -1.92 -4.53 -5.60
CA LEU A 10 -2.67 -3.46 -6.24
C LEU A 10 -3.11 -2.40 -5.23
N THR A 11 -3.55 -2.83 -4.04
CA THR A 11 -3.90 -1.91 -2.96
C THR A 11 -2.70 -1.07 -2.54
N CYS A 12 -1.53 -1.68 -2.43
CA CYS A 12 -0.30 -0.99 -2.08
C CYS A 12 0.04 0.09 -3.13
N LEU A 13 -0.04 -0.26 -4.40
CA LEU A 13 0.23 0.69 -5.49
C LEU A 13 -0.80 1.82 -5.51
N LEU A 14 -2.06 1.49 -5.22
CA LEU A 14 -3.12 2.49 -5.14
C LEU A 14 -2.87 3.48 -4.01
N ASP A 15 -2.38 3.01 -2.87
CA ASP A 15 -2.04 3.89 -1.75
C ASP A 15 -0.98 4.92 -2.15
N PHE A 16 0.04 4.49 -2.89
CA PHE A 16 1.12 5.40 -3.31
C PHE A 16 0.75 6.29 -4.48
N TYR A 17 0.09 5.74 -5.48
CA TYR A 17 -0.10 6.41 -6.77
C TYR A 17 -1.54 6.76 -7.10
N GLY A 18 -2.49 6.40 -6.22
CA GLY A 18 -3.90 6.71 -6.45
C GLY A 18 -4.17 8.16 -6.82
N PRO A 19 -3.58 9.13 -6.09
CA PRO A 19 -3.80 10.55 -6.41
C PRO A 19 -3.38 10.96 -7.82
N LEU A 20 -2.55 10.15 -8.50
CA LEU A 20 -2.10 10.42 -9.86
C LEU A 20 -3.06 9.86 -10.91
N LEU A 21 -4.03 9.05 -10.51
CA LEU A 21 -5.03 8.50 -11.42
C LEU A 21 -6.17 9.50 -11.62
N THR A 22 -6.92 9.32 -12.71
CA THR A 22 -8.18 10.05 -12.86
C THR A 22 -9.12 9.65 -11.73
N GLU A 23 -10.01 10.53 -11.37
CA GLU A 23 -10.98 10.27 -10.31
C GLU A 23 -11.80 9.00 -10.58
N HIS A 24 -12.21 8.81 -11.82
CA HIS A 24 -12.98 7.62 -12.22
C HIS A 24 -12.18 6.32 -12.02
N ARG A 25 -10.94 6.28 -12.51
CA ARG A 25 -10.08 5.08 -12.36
C ARG A 25 -9.76 4.81 -10.90
N ARG A 26 -9.47 5.86 -10.16
CA ARG A 26 -9.20 5.77 -8.73
C ARG A 26 -10.37 5.15 -7.98
N GLU A 27 -11.58 5.62 -8.26
CA GLU A 27 -12.80 5.13 -7.63
C GLU A 27 -13.07 3.67 -7.96
N VAL A 28 -12.92 3.28 -9.23
CA VAL A 28 -13.11 1.89 -9.64
C VAL A 28 -12.12 0.98 -8.91
N LEU A 29 -10.84 1.38 -8.85
CA LEU A 29 -9.81 0.60 -8.17
C LEU A 29 -10.08 0.53 -6.67
N ARG A 30 -10.51 1.63 -6.07
CA ARG A 30 -10.85 1.68 -4.64
C ARG A 30 -11.96 0.68 -4.31
N LEU A 31 -13.03 0.69 -5.08
CA LEU A 31 -14.15 -0.23 -4.87
C LEU A 31 -13.72 -1.69 -5.04
N TYR A 32 -12.87 -1.95 -6.01
CA TYR A 32 -12.37 -3.29 -6.26
C TYR A 32 -11.44 -3.78 -5.15
N CYS A 33 -10.49 -2.95 -4.73
CA CYS A 33 -9.44 -3.34 -3.77
C CYS A 33 -9.88 -3.22 -2.31
N GLU A 34 -10.54 -2.12 -1.95
CA GLU A 34 -10.88 -1.82 -0.56
C GLU A 34 -12.24 -2.36 -0.15
N GLU A 35 -13.22 -2.27 -1.04
CA GLU A 35 -14.59 -2.71 -0.77
C GLU A 35 -14.84 -4.14 -1.24
N ASP A 36 -13.88 -4.74 -1.90
CA ASP A 36 -13.94 -6.13 -2.38
C ASP A 36 -15.18 -6.43 -3.24
N LEU A 37 -15.58 -5.47 -4.06
CA LEU A 37 -16.75 -5.61 -4.94
C LEU A 37 -16.39 -6.33 -6.23
N SER A 38 -17.36 -7.05 -6.77
CA SER A 38 -17.26 -7.67 -8.09
C SER A 38 -17.40 -6.60 -9.17
N LEU A 39 -17.02 -6.95 -10.41
CA LEU A 39 -17.19 -6.04 -11.54
C LEU A 39 -18.66 -5.65 -11.73
N ALA A 40 -19.57 -6.60 -11.56
CA ALA A 40 -21.00 -6.35 -11.69
C ALA A 40 -21.49 -5.39 -10.62
N GLU A 41 -21.04 -5.58 -9.38
CA GLU A 41 -21.42 -4.70 -8.27
C GLU A 41 -20.89 -3.28 -8.45
N ILE A 42 -19.66 -3.13 -8.93
CA ILE A 42 -19.10 -1.82 -9.23
C ILE A 42 -19.87 -1.14 -10.36
N ALA A 43 -20.19 -1.88 -11.42
CA ALA A 43 -20.93 -1.38 -12.55
C ALA A 43 -22.31 -0.83 -12.12
N GLU A 44 -22.97 -1.58 -11.26
CA GLU A 44 -24.27 -1.17 -10.72
C GLU A 44 -24.15 0.09 -9.86
N GLN A 45 -23.16 0.11 -8.96
CA GLN A 45 -22.97 1.23 -8.04
C GLN A 45 -22.61 2.52 -8.76
N LEU A 46 -21.81 2.45 -9.82
CA LEU A 46 -21.36 3.62 -10.56
C LEU A 46 -22.23 3.93 -11.78
N SER A 47 -23.25 3.13 -12.03
CA SER A 47 -24.17 3.29 -13.17
C SER A 47 -23.44 3.30 -14.52
N ILE A 48 -22.49 2.37 -14.67
CA ILE A 48 -21.75 2.18 -15.91
C ILE A 48 -21.84 0.71 -16.32
N THR A 49 -21.35 0.38 -17.51
CA THR A 49 -21.34 -1.00 -17.97
C THR A 49 -20.25 -1.81 -17.27
N ARG A 50 -20.46 -3.12 -17.21
CA ARG A 50 -19.45 -4.05 -16.70
C ARG A 50 -18.17 -3.97 -17.50
N GLN A 51 -18.28 -3.80 -18.82
CA GLN A 51 -17.12 -3.61 -19.70
C GLN A 51 -16.38 -2.31 -19.36
N GLY A 52 -17.11 -1.26 -19.03
CA GLY A 52 -16.52 0.01 -18.60
C GLY A 52 -15.72 -0.14 -17.31
N VAL A 53 -16.19 -0.96 -16.36
CA VAL A 53 -15.46 -1.27 -15.14
C VAL A 53 -14.18 -2.03 -15.47
N SER A 54 -14.29 -3.06 -16.31
CA SER A 54 -13.14 -3.87 -16.73
C SER A 54 -12.05 -3.01 -17.39
N ASP A 55 -12.47 -2.12 -18.29
CA ASP A 55 -11.54 -1.21 -18.97
C ASP A 55 -10.83 -0.27 -17.97
N ALA A 56 -11.59 0.30 -17.05
CA ALA A 56 -11.02 1.21 -16.05
C ALA A 56 -10.04 0.49 -15.14
N LEU A 57 -10.36 -0.75 -14.74
CA LEU A 57 -9.45 -1.57 -13.93
C LEU A 57 -8.16 -1.87 -14.69
N GLN A 58 -8.25 -2.32 -15.93
CA GLN A 58 -7.07 -2.66 -16.74
C GLN A 58 -6.18 -1.45 -16.95
N LYS A 59 -6.77 -0.32 -17.34
CA LYS A 59 -6.00 0.90 -17.58
C LYS A 59 -5.40 1.45 -16.29
N GLY A 60 -6.16 1.42 -15.21
CA GLY A 60 -5.67 1.86 -13.91
C GLY A 60 -4.52 0.99 -13.40
N ARG A 61 -4.67 -0.33 -13.49
CA ARG A 61 -3.60 -1.28 -13.09
C ARG A 61 -2.32 -1.04 -13.88
N ARG A 62 -2.46 -0.88 -15.18
CA ARG A 62 -1.31 -0.62 -16.07
C ARG A 62 -0.63 0.69 -15.69
N GLN A 63 -1.42 1.72 -15.43
CA GLN A 63 -0.92 3.04 -15.04
C GLN A 63 -0.18 2.98 -13.70
N LEU A 64 -0.74 2.28 -12.71
CA LEU A 64 -0.08 2.08 -11.41
C LEU A 64 1.24 1.32 -11.56
N ALA A 65 1.24 0.24 -12.34
CA ALA A 65 2.44 -0.55 -12.58
C ALA A 65 3.53 0.29 -13.27
N ASP A 66 3.13 1.14 -14.19
CA ASP A 66 4.05 2.03 -14.91
C ASP A 66 4.67 3.06 -13.96
N TYR A 67 3.88 3.66 -13.07
CA TYR A 67 4.41 4.57 -12.05
C TYR A 67 5.41 3.85 -11.14
N GLU A 68 5.08 2.65 -10.69
CA GLU A 68 5.99 1.89 -9.83
C GLU A 68 7.29 1.54 -10.55
N LYS A 69 7.21 1.16 -11.82
CA LYS A 69 8.39 0.87 -12.62
C LYS A 69 9.32 2.07 -12.71
N LYS A 70 8.75 3.27 -12.82
CA LYS A 70 9.52 4.50 -12.95
C LYS A 70 10.00 5.06 -11.63
N LEU A 71 9.20 4.99 -10.59
CA LEU A 71 9.45 5.66 -9.32
C LEU A 71 9.92 4.74 -8.20
N GLY A 72 9.44 3.50 -8.16
CA GLY A 72 9.87 2.51 -7.20
C GLY A 72 9.54 2.83 -5.75
N LEU A 73 8.49 3.64 -5.49
CA LEU A 73 8.17 4.08 -4.13
C LEU A 73 7.67 2.94 -3.24
N ALA A 74 6.85 2.05 -3.79
CA ALA A 74 6.31 0.94 -3.02
C ALA A 74 7.42 -0.05 -2.63
N GLN A 75 8.32 -0.34 -3.56
CA GLN A 75 9.46 -1.21 -3.28
C GLN A 75 10.40 -0.60 -2.24
N ARG A 76 10.69 0.69 -2.38
CA ARG A 76 11.56 1.41 -1.44
C ARG A 76 10.93 1.44 -0.05
N TYR A 77 9.64 1.67 0.03
CA TYR A 77 8.91 1.68 1.30
C TYR A 77 8.97 0.31 1.98
N ARG A 78 8.78 -0.77 1.23
CA ARG A 78 8.87 -2.13 1.77
C ARG A 78 10.28 -2.44 2.27
N ALA A 79 11.31 -2.06 1.50
CA ALA A 79 12.69 -2.27 1.90
C ALA A 79 13.02 -1.51 3.18
N LEU A 80 12.53 -0.27 3.30
CA LEU A 80 12.72 0.54 4.50
C LEU A 80 12.01 -0.09 5.70
N GLY A 81 10.81 -0.59 5.51
CA GLY A 81 10.05 -1.29 6.54
C GLY A 81 10.77 -2.54 7.04
N ASP A 82 11.33 -3.32 6.12
CA ASP A 82 12.10 -4.52 6.47
C ASP A 82 13.33 -4.16 7.30
N GLN A 83 14.03 -3.09 6.93
CA GLN A 83 15.20 -2.63 7.70
C GLN A 83 14.79 -2.16 9.09
N ALA A 84 13.69 -1.41 9.17
CA ALA A 84 13.17 -0.94 10.46
C ALA A 84 12.77 -2.12 11.37
N GLN A 85 12.14 -3.15 10.80
CA GLN A 85 11.79 -4.36 11.54
C GLN A 85 13.02 -5.09 12.08
N ARG A 86 14.08 -5.18 11.26
CA ARG A 86 15.33 -5.79 11.69
C ARG A 86 15.93 -5.02 12.88
N CYS A 87 15.92 -3.70 12.81
CA CYS A 87 16.39 -2.86 13.91
C CYS A 87 15.56 -3.09 15.19
N MET A 88 14.25 -3.15 15.05
CA MET A 88 13.35 -3.40 16.19
C MET A 88 13.67 -4.73 16.85
N ARG A 89 13.84 -5.80 16.06
CA ARG A 89 14.16 -7.12 16.59
C ARG A 89 15.52 -7.12 17.30
N ALA A 90 16.49 -6.39 16.77
CA ALA A 90 17.80 -6.27 17.41
C ALA A 90 17.68 -5.54 18.74
N LEU A 91 16.90 -4.46 18.81
CA LEU A 91 16.69 -3.73 20.04
C LEU A 91 15.97 -4.56 21.10
N ASP A 92 15.09 -5.47 20.69
CA ASP A 92 14.37 -6.35 21.61
C ASP A 92 15.32 -7.29 22.37
N ARG A 93 16.53 -7.54 21.84
CA ARG A 93 17.51 -8.39 22.47
C ARG A 93 18.46 -7.64 23.43
N VAL A 94 18.35 -6.32 23.49
CA VAL A 94 19.20 -5.48 24.32
C VAL A 94 18.58 -5.34 25.72
N HIS A 95 19.38 -5.62 26.74
CA HIS A 95 18.94 -5.50 28.13
C HIS A 95 19.74 -4.39 28.81
N VAL A 96 19.11 -3.24 28.99
CA VAL A 96 19.73 -2.05 29.59
C VAL A 96 18.77 -1.40 30.56
N GLU A 97 19.32 -0.56 31.45
CA GLU A 97 18.55 0.16 32.47
C GLU A 97 18.99 1.63 32.49
N GLY A 98 18.16 2.46 33.13
CA GLY A 98 18.48 3.87 33.34
C GLY A 98 18.42 4.70 32.08
N GLU A 99 19.40 5.59 31.91
CA GLU A 99 19.47 6.50 30.78
C GLU A 99 19.58 5.75 29.44
N ASP A 100 20.27 4.60 29.45
CA ASP A 100 20.41 3.78 28.26
C ASP A 100 19.08 3.21 27.80
N LEU A 101 18.19 2.89 28.74
CA LEU A 101 16.84 2.43 28.42
C LEU A 101 16.03 3.55 27.74
N GLU A 102 16.18 4.78 28.19
CA GLU A 102 15.52 5.92 27.55
C GLU A 102 15.96 6.08 26.09
N SER A 103 17.26 5.94 25.84
CA SER A 103 17.82 6.03 24.49
C SER A 103 17.29 4.91 23.60
N ILE A 104 17.19 3.69 24.11
CA ILE A 104 16.63 2.55 23.39
C ILE A 104 15.15 2.79 23.06
N ASN A 105 14.39 3.30 24.01
CA ASN A 105 12.97 3.60 23.81
C ASN A 105 12.77 4.71 22.77
N GLU A 106 13.65 5.70 22.75
CA GLU A 106 13.63 6.76 21.73
C GLU A 106 13.87 6.17 20.34
N ALA A 107 14.85 5.28 20.22
CA ALA A 107 15.14 4.60 18.95
C ALA A 107 13.94 3.76 18.50
N ARG A 108 13.29 3.04 19.42
CA ARG A 108 12.08 2.27 19.12
C ARG A 108 10.97 3.16 18.59
N ALA A 109 10.74 4.28 19.24
CA ALA A 109 9.68 5.21 18.85
C ALA A 109 9.92 5.72 17.42
N ALA A 110 11.16 6.07 17.10
CA ALA A 110 11.53 6.52 15.76
C ALA A 110 11.29 5.44 14.70
N LEU A 111 11.65 4.19 15.01
CA LEU A 111 11.43 3.06 14.10
C LEU A 111 9.94 2.76 13.93
N GLN A 112 9.15 2.87 14.99
CA GLN A 112 7.71 2.65 14.91
C GLN A 112 7.05 3.68 14.00
N ASN A 113 7.53 4.92 14.01
CA ASN A 113 7.03 5.95 13.12
C ASN A 113 7.26 5.58 11.64
N ILE A 114 8.42 5.00 11.33
CA ILE A 114 8.71 4.51 9.98
C ILE A 114 7.74 3.40 9.58
N LEU A 115 7.43 2.49 10.52
CA LEU A 115 6.63 1.31 10.24
C LEU A 115 5.13 1.58 10.14
N TYR A 116 4.61 2.51 10.94
CA TYR A 116 3.16 2.67 11.10
C TYR A 116 2.60 4.02 10.67
N GLU A 117 3.43 5.00 10.35
CA GLU A 117 2.99 6.27 9.81
C GLU A 117 3.26 6.35 8.32
N ARG A 118 2.30 6.92 7.60
CA ARG A 118 2.41 7.13 6.15
C ARG A 118 2.29 8.60 5.81
#